data_e4c6560c257f395a3e2dbf2ad589119e
#
_entry.id   e4c6560c257f395a3e2dbf2ad589119e
#
_cell.length_a   1.000
_cell.length_b   1.000
_cell.length_c   1.000
_cell.angle_alpha   90.00
_cell.angle_beta   90.00
_cell.angle_gamma   90.00
#
_symmetry.space_group_name_H-M   'P 1'
#
loop_
_entity.id
_entity.type
_entity.pdbx_description
1 polymer ?
#
loop_
_entity_poly.entity_id
_entity_poly.type
_entity_poly.pdbx_seq_one_letter_code
_entity_poly.pdbx_strand_id
1 'polypeptide(L)'
;MAASTSTLTAAGIDLIAIGQLDANGGDKATQTAGALENGLPGNLLGGVGSGLTHAHGNTFLATPDRGPNATAYNSAIDDTTSYIPRFHTFKLKLKPNSAEAALPYSLTTKLKKTTLLWDRSPLTYASNGAPSLNDKRTFYFSGRSDNFDPSLPSTHPLNGRFDPENICVSNDGKHVFIADEYGPYVYQFDR
;
A
#
# COMPACT_ATOMS: atom_id res chain seq x y z
N MET A 1 15.89 -16.98 56.39
CA MET A 1 16.03 -16.12 55.21
C MET A 1 15.52 -16.91 54.01
N ALA A 2 14.36 -16.53 53.50
CA ALA A 2 13.80 -17.16 52.29
C ALA A 2 14.29 -16.39 51.06
N ALA A 3 14.98 -17.07 50.16
CA ALA A 3 15.43 -16.49 48.90
C ALA A 3 14.22 -16.33 47.98
N SER A 4 13.88 -15.10 47.66
CA SER A 4 12.88 -14.78 46.62
C SER A 4 13.51 -15.04 45.25
N THR A 5 13.10 -16.12 44.59
CA THR A 5 13.42 -16.37 43.19
C THR A 5 12.48 -15.50 42.35
N SER A 6 12.97 -14.34 41.88
CA SER A 6 12.31 -13.58 40.83
C SER A 6 12.49 -14.36 39.52
N THR A 7 11.43 -15.00 39.04
CA THR A 7 11.34 -15.49 37.66
C THR A 7 11.29 -14.29 36.75
N LEU A 8 12.38 -14.03 36.02
CA LEU A 8 12.38 -13.14 34.85
C LEU A 8 11.53 -13.84 33.77
N THR A 9 10.26 -13.48 33.67
CA THR A 9 9.46 -13.79 32.48
C THR A 9 9.99 -12.92 31.35
N ALA A 10 10.53 -13.55 30.31
CA ALA A 10 10.80 -12.84 29.07
C ALA A 10 9.50 -12.14 28.63
N ALA A 11 9.59 -10.85 28.33
CA ALA A 11 8.44 -10.12 27.81
C ALA A 11 8.04 -10.77 26.48
N GLY A 12 6.95 -11.51 26.49
CA GLY A 12 6.36 -12.12 25.29
C GLY A 12 5.67 -11.05 24.43
N ILE A 13 5.41 -11.40 23.18
CA ILE A 13 4.52 -10.62 22.31
C ILE A 13 3.12 -11.19 22.51
N ASP A 14 2.18 -10.35 22.97
CA ASP A 14 0.81 -10.75 23.22
C ASP A 14 -0.12 -10.20 22.14
N LEU A 15 -1.06 -11.02 21.64
CA LEU A 15 -2.15 -10.57 20.81
C LEU A 15 -3.19 -9.86 21.70
N ILE A 16 -3.31 -8.54 21.56
CA ILE A 16 -4.18 -7.72 22.41
C ILE A 16 -5.50 -7.30 21.73
N ALA A 17 -5.54 -7.27 20.41
CA ALA A 17 -6.74 -6.89 19.63
C ALA A 17 -6.66 -7.40 18.21
N ILE A 18 -7.82 -7.62 17.60
CA ILE A 18 -7.98 -7.92 16.16
C ILE A 18 -8.91 -6.86 15.56
N GLY A 19 -8.51 -6.31 14.42
CA GLY A 19 -9.34 -5.42 13.59
C GLY A 19 -9.46 -6.01 12.18
N GLN A 20 -10.58 -5.75 11.53
CA GLN A 20 -10.85 -6.18 10.16
C GLN A 20 -11.20 -4.98 9.28
N LEU A 21 -10.82 -5.06 8.00
CA LEU A 21 -11.28 -4.18 6.94
C LEU A 21 -12.14 -5.00 6.00
N ASP A 22 -13.26 -4.44 5.57
CA ASP A 22 -14.08 -5.04 4.51
C ASP A 22 -13.38 -4.84 3.17
N ALA A 23 -12.88 -5.92 2.59
CA ALA A 23 -12.18 -5.91 1.30
C ALA A 23 -13.15 -5.76 0.11
N ASN A 24 -14.46 -5.96 0.30
CA ASN A 24 -15.46 -5.83 -0.75
C ASN A 24 -15.82 -4.37 -1.07
N GLY A 25 -15.43 -3.43 -0.21
CA GLY A 25 -15.59 -2.01 -0.43
C GLY A 25 -14.45 -1.44 -1.27
N GLY A 26 -14.77 -0.52 -2.19
CA GLY A 26 -13.75 0.27 -2.89
C GLY A 26 -13.00 1.19 -1.92
N ASP A 27 -11.84 1.64 -2.35
CA ASP A 27 -11.08 2.67 -1.65
C ASP A 27 -11.69 4.08 -1.81
N LYS A 28 -10.96 5.13 -1.45
CA LYS A 28 -11.42 6.52 -1.56
C LYS A 28 -11.03 7.21 -2.87
N ALA A 29 -10.31 6.52 -3.77
CA ALA A 29 -9.95 7.03 -5.10
C ALA A 29 -10.99 6.58 -6.15
N THR A 30 -12.19 7.10 -6.06
CA THR A 30 -13.32 6.72 -6.93
C THR A 30 -13.04 6.93 -8.41
N GLN A 31 -12.11 7.82 -8.77
CA GLN A 31 -11.68 8.07 -10.16
C GLN A 31 -10.95 6.86 -10.78
N THR A 32 -10.50 5.90 -9.98
CA THR A 32 -9.86 4.67 -10.44
C THR A 32 -10.81 3.47 -10.51
N ALA A 33 -12.13 3.69 -10.34
CA ALA A 33 -13.12 2.60 -10.27
C ALA A 33 -13.35 1.85 -11.60
N GLY A 34 -12.79 2.32 -12.71
CA GLY A 34 -12.84 1.62 -14.00
C GLY A 34 -12.24 0.21 -13.92
N ALA A 35 -12.66 -0.67 -14.82
CA ALA A 35 -12.14 -2.02 -14.87
C ALA A 35 -10.67 -2.05 -15.28
N LEU A 36 -9.88 -2.86 -14.58
CA LEU A 36 -8.53 -3.25 -14.95
C LEU A 36 -8.57 -4.31 -16.07
N GLU A 37 -7.41 -4.71 -16.59
CA GLU A 37 -7.25 -5.67 -17.69
C GLU A 37 -7.90 -7.04 -17.37
N ASN A 38 -7.99 -7.40 -16.10
CA ASN A 38 -8.63 -8.64 -15.64
C ASN A 38 -10.13 -8.48 -15.29
N GLY A 39 -10.73 -7.32 -15.60
CA GLY A 39 -12.13 -7.02 -15.31
C GLY A 39 -12.42 -6.59 -13.86
N LEU A 40 -11.43 -6.58 -12.96
CA LEU A 40 -11.63 -6.12 -11.59
C LEU A 40 -11.63 -4.58 -11.52
N PRO A 41 -12.39 -3.98 -10.59
CA PRO A 41 -12.34 -2.54 -10.39
C PRO A 41 -10.96 -2.06 -9.92
N GLY A 42 -10.45 -0.99 -10.53
CA GLY A 42 -9.15 -0.42 -10.18
C GLY A 42 -9.11 0.33 -8.86
N ASN A 43 -10.22 0.46 -8.15
CA ASN A 43 -10.29 1.03 -6.81
C ASN A 43 -10.51 -0.03 -5.71
N LEU A 44 -10.21 -1.29 -5.97
CA LEU A 44 -10.21 -2.30 -4.93
C LEU A 44 -9.22 -1.96 -3.81
N LEU A 45 -9.62 -2.29 -2.57
CA LEU A 45 -8.77 -2.14 -1.41
C LEU A 45 -7.76 -3.31 -1.27
N GLY A 46 -7.75 -4.25 -2.22
CA GLY A 46 -6.99 -5.49 -2.16
C GLY A 46 -5.50 -5.30 -1.92
N GLY A 47 -4.88 -6.26 -1.23
CA GLY A 47 -3.44 -6.24 -0.96
C GLY A 47 -2.98 -5.21 0.08
N VAL A 48 -3.88 -4.57 0.82
CA VAL A 48 -3.51 -3.65 1.91
C VAL A 48 -2.70 -4.40 2.97
N GLY A 49 -1.48 -3.91 3.22
CA GLY A 49 -0.61 -4.43 4.27
C GLY A 49 0.76 -4.89 3.81
N SER A 50 1.17 -4.71 2.54
CA SER A 50 2.57 -4.85 2.14
C SER A 50 3.44 -3.90 2.96
N GLY A 51 2.99 -2.67 3.18
CA GLY A 51 3.61 -1.74 4.12
C GLY A 51 2.61 -1.13 5.08
N LEU A 52 2.99 -0.99 6.35
CA LEU A 52 2.22 -0.29 7.39
C LEU A 52 3.13 0.55 8.26
N THR A 53 2.82 1.83 8.42
CA THR A 53 3.57 2.74 9.29
C THR A 53 2.66 3.60 10.16
N HIS A 54 3.11 3.90 11.37
CA HIS A 54 2.47 4.90 12.23
C HIS A 54 2.83 6.31 11.76
N ALA A 55 1.84 7.17 11.60
CA ALA A 55 2.07 8.57 11.23
C ALA A 55 2.02 9.51 12.43
N HIS A 56 0.90 9.54 13.13
CA HIS A 56 0.74 10.32 14.37
C HIS A 56 -0.57 9.94 15.08
N GLY A 57 -0.59 9.95 16.41
CA GLY A 57 -1.78 9.65 17.21
C GLY A 57 -2.37 8.28 16.79
N ASN A 58 -3.61 8.25 16.35
CA ASN A 58 -4.27 7.03 15.85
C ASN A 58 -4.23 6.92 14.31
N THR A 59 -3.36 7.66 13.65
CA THR A 59 -3.26 7.68 12.19
C THR A 59 -2.14 6.76 11.73
N PHE A 60 -2.47 5.87 10.82
CA PHE A 60 -1.56 4.94 10.19
C PHE A 60 -1.66 5.08 8.67
N LEU A 61 -0.56 4.83 7.98
CA LEU A 61 -0.51 4.71 6.54
C LEU A 61 -0.21 3.26 6.18
N ALA A 62 -0.90 2.76 5.16
CA ALA A 62 -0.62 1.44 4.59
C ALA A 62 -0.57 1.53 3.08
N THR A 63 0.34 0.80 2.47
CA THR A 63 0.40 0.64 1.03
C THR A 63 -0.03 -0.77 0.64
N PRO A 64 -0.89 -0.93 -0.39
CA PRO A 64 -1.02 -2.21 -1.06
C PRO A 64 0.22 -2.47 -1.89
N ASP A 65 0.40 -3.69 -2.26
CA ASP A 65 1.24 -4.21 -3.32
C ASP A 65 0.85 -3.56 -4.69
N ARG A 66 1.45 -3.98 -5.80
CA ARG A 66 1.17 -3.54 -7.19
C ARG A 66 -0.32 -3.57 -7.59
N GLY A 67 -1.17 -4.03 -6.73
CA GLY A 67 -2.61 -4.11 -6.93
C GLY A 67 -3.14 -5.54 -6.80
N PRO A 68 -4.41 -5.75 -7.12
CA PRO A 68 -5.02 -7.07 -7.02
C PRO A 68 -4.26 -8.06 -7.90
N ASN A 69 -3.79 -9.16 -7.30
CA ASN A 69 -3.26 -10.27 -8.08
C ASN A 69 -4.35 -10.78 -9.00
N ALA A 70 -4.01 -10.95 -10.25
CA ALA A 70 -4.91 -11.45 -11.26
C ALA A 70 -4.57 -12.90 -11.59
N THR A 71 -5.55 -13.67 -12.05
CA THR A 71 -5.25 -14.81 -12.89
C THR A 71 -4.54 -14.30 -14.13
N ALA A 72 -3.46 -14.96 -14.56
CA ALA A 72 -2.75 -14.58 -15.77
C ALA A 72 -3.72 -14.39 -16.94
N TYR A 73 -3.82 -13.17 -17.44
CA TYR A 73 -4.71 -12.79 -18.54
C TYR A 73 -3.94 -12.61 -19.86
N ASN A 74 -2.65 -12.42 -19.76
CA ASN A 74 -1.72 -12.34 -20.89
C ASN A 74 -0.32 -12.74 -20.44
N SER A 75 0.19 -13.84 -20.95
CA SER A 75 1.51 -14.39 -20.60
C SER A 75 2.68 -13.48 -20.98
N ALA A 76 2.48 -12.49 -21.87
CA ALA A 76 3.50 -11.55 -22.27
C ALA A 76 3.70 -10.40 -21.27
N ILE A 77 2.71 -10.16 -20.40
CA ILE A 77 2.72 -9.07 -19.42
C ILE A 77 2.48 -9.58 -18.00
N ASP A 78 2.78 -10.86 -17.79
CA ASP A 78 2.58 -11.51 -16.52
C ASP A 78 1.10 -11.47 -16.05
N ASP A 79 0.83 -11.56 -14.76
CA ASP A 79 -0.50 -11.50 -14.15
C ASP A 79 -0.76 -10.16 -13.43
N THR A 80 -0.01 -9.14 -13.79
CA THR A 80 -0.14 -7.78 -13.23
C THR A 80 -1.11 -6.91 -14.03
N THR A 81 -1.60 -5.85 -13.40
CA THR A 81 -2.58 -4.94 -13.98
C THR A 81 -2.12 -3.49 -13.92
N SER A 82 -2.78 -2.60 -14.67
CA SER A 82 -2.54 -1.15 -14.64
C SER A 82 -3.14 -0.47 -13.39
N TYR A 83 -3.24 -1.19 -12.27
CA TYR A 83 -3.60 -0.61 -10.99
C TYR A 83 -2.66 0.53 -10.62
N ILE A 84 -3.21 1.67 -10.26
CA ILE A 84 -2.40 2.83 -9.87
C ILE A 84 -1.93 2.65 -8.42
N PRO A 85 -0.61 2.50 -8.17
CA PRO A 85 -0.05 2.42 -6.83
C PRO A 85 -0.48 3.58 -5.95
N ARG A 86 -0.70 3.30 -4.67
CA ARG A 86 -1.28 4.22 -3.72
C ARG A 86 -0.91 3.90 -2.29
N PHE A 87 -1.18 4.82 -1.40
CA PHE A 87 -1.26 4.50 0.02
C PHE A 87 -2.59 4.96 0.62
N HIS A 88 -2.98 4.26 1.67
CA HIS A 88 -4.22 4.53 2.39
C HIS A 88 -3.91 5.15 3.75
N THR A 89 -4.73 6.10 4.16
CA THR A 89 -4.70 6.65 5.51
C THR A 89 -5.80 6.02 6.33
N PHE A 90 -5.43 5.36 7.43
CA PHE A 90 -6.34 4.75 8.37
C PHE A 90 -6.37 5.48 9.71
N LYS A 91 -7.51 5.41 10.38
CA LYS A 91 -7.62 5.61 11.82
C LYS A 91 -7.79 4.26 12.48
N LEU A 92 -6.84 3.89 13.34
CA LEU A 92 -6.88 2.69 14.16
C LEU A 92 -7.17 3.10 15.59
N LYS A 93 -8.22 2.55 16.21
CA LYS A 93 -8.61 2.90 17.58
C LYS A 93 -8.78 1.64 18.42
N LEU A 94 -7.97 1.52 19.46
CA LEU A 94 -8.14 0.53 20.50
C LEU A 94 -9.16 1.03 21.53
N LYS A 95 -10.03 0.12 21.99
CA LYS A 95 -10.94 0.33 23.12
C LYS A 95 -10.83 -0.86 24.07
N PRO A 96 -10.77 -0.64 25.39
CA PRO A 96 -10.86 -1.74 26.34
C PRO A 96 -12.14 -2.54 26.13
N ASN A 97 -12.03 -3.86 26.25
CA ASN A 97 -13.17 -4.77 26.31
C ASN A 97 -13.59 -5.04 27.75
N SER A 98 -14.70 -5.78 27.95
CA SER A 98 -15.06 -6.31 29.27
C SER A 98 -14.06 -7.38 29.70
N ALA A 99 -14.05 -7.67 31.01
CA ALA A 99 -13.12 -8.65 31.56
C ALA A 99 -13.37 -10.09 31.04
N GLU A 100 -14.56 -10.36 30.53
CA GLU A 100 -14.98 -11.68 30.01
C GLU A 100 -14.62 -11.83 28.51
N ALA A 101 -14.14 -10.79 27.84
CA ALA A 101 -13.80 -10.87 26.43
C ALA A 101 -12.51 -11.68 26.20
N ALA A 102 -12.44 -12.39 25.08
CA ALA A 102 -11.28 -13.21 24.72
C ALA A 102 -9.98 -12.39 24.53
N LEU A 103 -10.10 -11.12 24.18
CA LEU A 103 -8.96 -10.19 24.03
C LEU A 103 -9.21 -8.93 24.86
N PRO A 104 -8.15 -8.34 25.43
CA PRO A 104 -8.28 -7.16 26.31
C PRO A 104 -8.79 -5.91 25.62
N TYR A 105 -8.63 -5.83 24.28
CA TYR A 105 -9.07 -4.68 23.49
C TYR A 105 -9.80 -5.11 22.22
N SER A 106 -10.65 -4.22 21.71
CA SER A 106 -11.17 -4.23 20.35
C SER A 106 -10.44 -3.19 19.51
N LEU A 107 -10.14 -3.52 18.26
CA LEU A 107 -9.51 -2.63 17.29
C LEU A 107 -10.54 -2.21 16.24
N THR A 108 -10.88 -0.92 16.21
CA THR A 108 -11.69 -0.35 15.13
C THR A 108 -10.78 0.22 14.06
N THR A 109 -10.98 -0.20 12.82
CA THR A 109 -10.26 0.28 11.64
C THR A 109 -11.20 1.17 10.80
N LYS A 110 -10.69 2.31 10.32
CA LYS A 110 -11.46 3.19 9.45
C LYS A 110 -10.58 3.79 8.36
N LEU A 111 -10.85 3.43 7.11
CA LEU A 111 -10.24 4.08 5.94
C LEU A 111 -10.70 5.54 5.85
N LYS A 112 -9.76 6.48 5.79
CA LYS A 112 -9.99 7.92 5.77
C LYS A 112 -9.71 8.55 4.40
N LYS A 113 -8.62 8.15 3.76
CA LYS A 113 -8.15 8.72 2.49
C LYS A 113 -7.38 7.67 1.71
N THR A 114 -7.45 7.75 0.39
CA THR A 114 -6.54 7.09 -0.56
C THR A 114 -5.77 8.16 -1.29
N THR A 115 -4.46 8.02 -1.38
CA THR A 115 -3.56 8.93 -2.10
C THR A 115 -2.88 8.13 -3.20
N LEU A 116 -3.14 8.49 -4.46
CA LEU A 116 -2.51 7.88 -5.62
C LEU A 116 -1.07 8.39 -5.76
N LEU A 117 -0.16 7.52 -6.21
CA LEU A 117 1.26 7.86 -6.42
C LEU A 117 1.47 8.34 -7.86
N TRP A 118 2.15 9.48 -8.00
CA TRP A 118 2.40 10.12 -9.28
C TRP A 118 3.65 10.99 -9.23
N ASP A 119 4.21 11.30 -10.40
CA ASP A 119 5.33 12.22 -10.59
C ASP A 119 4.88 13.43 -11.45
N ARG A 120 5.60 14.53 -11.30
CA ARG A 120 5.43 15.73 -12.15
C ARG A 120 6.13 15.60 -13.48
N SER A 121 7.20 14.82 -13.52
CA SER A 121 7.95 14.53 -14.73
C SER A 121 7.27 13.42 -15.52
N PRO A 122 7.26 13.48 -16.85
CA PRO A 122 6.75 12.41 -17.67
C PRO A 122 7.42 11.07 -17.35
N LEU A 123 6.59 10.06 -17.07
CA LEU A 123 7.03 8.68 -16.91
C LEU A 123 6.95 7.95 -18.26
N THR A 124 7.79 6.93 -18.43
CA THR A 124 7.78 6.05 -19.61
C THR A 124 6.79 4.91 -19.40
N TYR A 125 5.92 4.69 -20.40
CA TYR A 125 4.94 3.61 -20.40
C TYR A 125 5.01 2.85 -21.72
N ALA A 126 4.59 1.57 -21.73
CA ALA A 126 4.32 0.86 -22.97
C ALA A 126 3.18 1.58 -23.75
N SER A 127 3.09 1.35 -25.05
CA SER A 127 2.14 2.03 -25.97
C SER A 127 0.68 2.00 -25.49
N ASN A 128 0.30 1.01 -24.69
CA ASN A 128 -1.05 0.84 -24.13
C ASN A 128 -1.08 0.89 -22.60
N GLY A 129 0.01 1.33 -21.95
CA GLY A 129 0.17 1.21 -20.50
C GLY A 129 0.01 2.49 -19.70
N ALA A 130 -0.07 3.66 -20.34
CA ALA A 130 -0.22 4.93 -19.64
C ALA A 130 -1.60 4.99 -18.94
N PRO A 131 -1.65 5.30 -17.63
CA PRO A 131 -2.91 5.51 -16.93
C PRO A 131 -3.76 6.60 -17.60
N SER A 132 -5.05 6.35 -17.78
CA SER A 132 -5.98 7.30 -18.40
C SER A 132 -6.18 8.60 -17.61
N LEU A 133 -5.79 8.60 -16.34
CA LEU A 133 -5.80 9.77 -15.45
C LEU A 133 -4.61 10.70 -15.67
N ASN A 134 -3.61 10.30 -16.47
CA ASN A 134 -2.46 11.18 -16.74
C ASN A 134 -2.89 12.47 -17.44
N ASP A 135 -2.24 13.55 -17.08
CA ASP A 135 -2.38 14.84 -17.71
C ASP A 135 -1.01 15.47 -18.02
N LYS A 136 -0.97 16.79 -18.30
CA LYS A 136 0.29 17.50 -18.62
C LYS A 136 1.26 17.65 -17.44
N ARG A 137 0.84 17.37 -16.20
CA ARG A 137 1.62 17.62 -14.99
C ARG A 137 1.53 16.50 -13.96
N THR A 138 0.77 15.47 -14.26
CA THR A 138 0.49 14.36 -13.33
C THR A 138 0.63 13.06 -14.08
N PHE A 139 1.66 12.30 -13.75
CA PHE A 139 1.99 11.03 -14.37
C PHE A 139 1.93 9.96 -13.31
N TYR A 140 0.86 9.15 -13.32
CA TYR A 140 0.64 8.12 -12.31
C TYR A 140 1.51 6.90 -12.57
N PHE A 141 2.04 6.32 -11.51
CA PHE A 141 2.66 5.01 -11.58
C PHE A 141 1.64 3.92 -11.90
N SER A 142 2.12 2.76 -12.32
CA SER A 142 1.32 1.58 -12.68
C SER A 142 1.89 0.34 -12.01
N GLY A 143 1.02 -0.54 -11.53
CA GLY A 143 1.41 -1.84 -10.97
C GLY A 143 1.81 -2.91 -12.00
N ARG A 144 1.79 -2.58 -13.29
CA ARG A 144 2.23 -3.52 -14.33
C ARG A 144 3.72 -3.83 -14.22
N SER A 145 4.09 -5.10 -14.35
CA SER A 145 5.47 -5.58 -14.29
C SER A 145 6.19 -5.58 -15.63
N ASP A 146 5.47 -5.40 -16.74
CA ASP A 146 6.06 -5.43 -18.08
C ASP A 146 7.10 -4.31 -18.28
N ASN A 147 8.07 -4.59 -19.11
CA ASN A 147 9.09 -3.61 -19.48
C ASN A 147 8.50 -2.61 -20.49
N PHE A 148 8.21 -1.40 -20.01
CA PHE A 148 7.57 -0.34 -20.80
C PHE A 148 8.43 0.19 -21.95
N ASP A 149 9.74 0.15 -21.82
CA ASP A 149 10.68 0.49 -22.86
C ASP A 149 11.78 -0.57 -22.92
N PRO A 150 11.73 -1.50 -23.90
CA PRO A 150 12.73 -2.57 -24.02
C PRO A 150 14.14 -2.08 -24.32
N SER A 151 14.32 -0.83 -24.74
CA SER A 151 15.63 -0.22 -24.96
C SER A 151 16.29 0.30 -23.69
N LEU A 152 15.51 0.42 -22.57
CA LEU A 152 15.97 0.92 -21.30
C LEU A 152 16.03 -0.23 -20.27
N PRO A 153 16.98 -0.19 -19.32
CA PRO A 153 16.99 -1.15 -18.22
C PRO A 153 15.72 -1.02 -17.36
N SER A 154 15.33 -2.12 -16.75
CA SER A 154 14.17 -2.15 -15.83
C SER A 154 14.29 -1.16 -14.66
N THR A 155 15.51 -0.80 -14.30
CA THR A 155 15.88 0.17 -13.27
C THR A 155 15.93 1.61 -13.77
N HIS A 156 15.41 1.89 -14.96
CA HIS A 156 15.40 3.28 -15.45
C HIS A 156 14.46 4.15 -14.59
N PRO A 157 14.94 5.31 -14.07
CA PRO A 157 14.19 6.08 -13.07
C PRO A 157 12.90 6.73 -13.59
N LEU A 158 12.72 6.80 -14.90
CA LEU A 158 11.49 7.31 -15.52
C LEU A 158 10.51 6.19 -15.89
N ASN A 159 10.78 4.95 -15.54
CA ASN A 159 9.88 3.84 -15.78
C ASN A 159 8.60 4.01 -14.94
N GLY A 160 7.43 3.98 -15.57
CA GLY A 160 6.14 4.22 -14.92
C GLY A 160 5.63 3.08 -14.04
N ARG A 161 6.34 1.94 -13.99
CA ARG A 161 5.96 0.80 -13.15
C ARG A 161 6.42 0.97 -11.71
N PHE A 162 5.61 0.49 -10.78
CA PHE A 162 5.93 0.58 -9.36
C PHE A 162 5.20 -0.51 -8.56
N ASP A 163 5.95 -1.23 -7.75
CA ASP A 163 5.49 -2.26 -6.85
C ASP A 163 5.81 -1.90 -5.38
N PRO A 164 4.87 -1.25 -4.68
CA PRO A 164 5.11 -0.78 -3.32
C PRO A 164 5.19 -1.90 -2.31
N GLU A 165 6.34 -2.07 -1.60
CA GLU A 165 6.56 -3.12 -0.61
C GLU A 165 6.63 -2.62 0.83
N ASN A 166 6.96 -1.37 1.03
CA ASN A 166 7.02 -0.79 2.37
C ASN A 166 6.74 0.70 2.33
N ILE A 167 6.29 1.25 3.46
CA ILE A 167 6.05 2.68 3.61
C ILE A 167 6.55 3.16 4.98
N CYS A 168 7.30 4.27 4.98
CA CYS A 168 7.72 4.97 6.18
C CYS A 168 7.34 6.45 6.10
N VAL A 169 6.96 7.05 7.22
CA VAL A 169 6.71 8.49 7.32
C VAL A 169 7.98 9.19 7.77
N SER A 170 8.31 10.33 7.15
CA SER A 170 9.40 11.19 7.61
C SER A 170 9.16 11.71 9.03
N ASN A 171 10.24 12.02 9.76
CA ASN A 171 10.15 12.50 11.13
C ASN A 171 9.33 13.80 11.29
N ASP A 172 9.33 14.65 10.26
CA ASP A 172 8.53 15.88 10.22
C ASP A 172 7.08 15.66 9.77
N GLY A 173 6.74 14.42 9.39
CA GLY A 173 5.41 14.01 8.95
C GLY A 173 4.98 14.53 7.58
N LYS A 174 5.87 15.17 6.80
CA LYS A 174 5.52 15.80 5.52
C LYS A 174 5.67 14.87 4.32
N HIS A 175 6.51 13.86 4.44
CA HIS A 175 6.83 12.96 3.34
C HIS A 175 6.57 11.51 3.72
N VAL A 176 6.46 10.67 2.72
CA VAL A 176 6.52 9.22 2.83
C VAL A 176 7.64 8.68 1.96
N PHE A 177 8.32 7.65 2.43
CA PHE A 177 9.29 6.86 1.68
C PHE A 177 8.67 5.50 1.39
N ILE A 178 8.66 5.10 0.13
CA ILE A 178 8.07 3.85 -0.32
C ILE A 178 9.11 3.07 -1.12
N ALA A 179 9.35 1.83 -0.71
CA ALA A 179 10.24 0.90 -1.43
C ALA A 179 9.52 0.31 -2.64
N ASP A 180 10.27 0.08 -3.71
CA ASP A 180 9.81 -0.46 -4.99
C ASP A 180 10.50 -1.78 -5.28
N GLU A 181 9.74 -2.87 -5.49
CA GLU A 181 10.30 -4.18 -5.82
C GLU A 181 10.76 -4.28 -7.29
N TYR A 182 10.11 -3.56 -8.21
CA TYR A 182 10.44 -3.61 -9.64
C TYR A 182 11.77 -2.97 -10.02
N GLY A 183 12.25 -2.08 -9.19
CA GLY A 183 13.59 -1.52 -9.27
C GLY A 183 14.14 -1.36 -7.87
N PRO A 184 15.45 -1.34 -7.60
CA PRO A 184 15.95 -1.20 -6.24
C PRO A 184 15.85 0.25 -5.78
N TYR A 185 14.64 0.84 -5.83
CA TYR A 185 14.40 2.23 -5.50
C TYR A 185 13.69 2.41 -4.17
N VAL A 186 13.94 3.56 -3.56
CA VAL A 186 13.09 4.14 -2.51
C VAL A 186 12.65 5.51 -2.99
N TYR A 187 11.36 5.66 -3.23
CA TYR A 187 10.78 6.93 -3.64
C TYR A 187 10.38 7.76 -2.44
N GLN A 188 10.56 9.07 -2.54
CA GLN A 188 10.02 10.05 -1.61
C GLN A 188 8.83 10.76 -2.27
N PHE A 189 7.69 10.75 -1.58
CA PHE A 189 6.50 11.49 -2.00
C PHE A 189 6.09 12.51 -0.95
N ASP A 190 5.49 13.61 -1.40
CA ASP A 190 4.76 14.52 -0.53
C ASP A 190 3.49 13.83 0.01
N ARG A 191 3.17 14.11 1.29
CA ARG A 191 2.07 13.44 1.99
C ARG A 191 0.75 14.20 1.95
#